data_a5eaa784fadc03855d8dfb5eb8d24d64
#
_entry.id   a5eaa784fadc03855d8dfb5eb8d24d64
#
_cell.length_a   1.000
_cell.length_b   1.000
_cell.length_c   1.000
_cell.angle_alpha   90.00
_cell.angle_beta   90.00
_cell.angle_gamma   90.00
#
_symmetry.space_group_name_H-M   'P 1'
#
loop_
_entity.id
_entity.type
_entity.pdbx_description
1 polymer ?
#
loop_
_entity_poly.entity_id
_entity_poly.type
_entity_poly.pdbx_seq_one_letter_code
_entity_poly.pdbx_strand_id
1 'polypeptide(L)'
;MATAADLEALIGLPLPRVAQKQRPTLDAIDVDWIARSPFLVLATSDADGRCDASPKGDPPGGLARVLDERTIAVPERPGNKRVDGYRNVLSNPYVGIIFLVPGRDDTLRVNGRARLVRDAPYFDAMRVKGHRPVLALEVAVEEVFYHCAKAFMRSRLWRPESWDVEGLPSRAEIAGKLERPDVSREDLERYYGPEYAERLYRDAAMPQASATTA
;
A
#
# COMPACT_ATOMS: atom_id res chain seq x y z
N MET A 1 -5.49 8.23 30.24
CA MET A 1 -4.17 7.56 30.15
C MET A 1 -3.17 8.60 29.71
N ALA A 2 -2.18 8.91 30.49
CA ALA A 2 -1.32 10.06 30.26
C ALA A 2 0.15 9.69 29.99
N THR A 3 0.59 8.47 30.32
CA THR A 3 1.99 8.07 30.19
C THR A 3 2.14 6.66 29.62
N ALA A 4 3.34 6.32 29.14
CA ALA A 4 3.69 4.96 28.73
C ALA A 4 3.56 3.96 29.90
N ALA A 5 3.90 4.38 31.12
CA ALA A 5 3.75 3.55 32.32
C ALA A 5 2.30 3.18 32.61
N ASP A 6 1.34 4.10 32.41
CA ASP A 6 -0.09 3.78 32.54
C ASP A 6 -0.54 2.72 31.52
N LEU A 7 -0.01 2.81 30.30
CA LEU A 7 -0.30 1.84 29.23
C LEU A 7 0.28 0.47 29.58
N GLU A 8 1.51 0.41 30.04
CA GLU A 8 2.19 -0.83 30.44
C GLU A 8 1.52 -1.48 31.67
N ALA A 9 1.07 -0.68 32.63
CA ALA A 9 0.32 -1.19 33.79
C ALA A 9 -1.01 -1.82 33.39
N LEU A 10 -1.66 -1.31 32.34
CA LEU A 10 -2.96 -1.82 31.86
C LEU A 10 -2.83 -3.05 30.97
N ILE A 11 -1.88 -3.03 30.03
CA ILE A 11 -1.75 -4.07 28.98
C ILE A 11 -0.70 -5.12 29.34
N GLY A 12 0.26 -4.77 30.19
CA GLY A 12 1.44 -5.57 30.49
C GLY A 12 2.58 -5.31 29.49
N LEU A 13 3.74 -5.88 29.83
CA LEU A 13 4.92 -5.82 28.97
C LEU A 13 4.94 -6.97 27.97
N PRO A 14 5.47 -6.75 26.76
CA PRO A 14 5.66 -7.83 25.81
C PRO A 14 6.69 -8.83 26.34
N LEU A 15 6.51 -10.11 25.98
CA LEU A 15 7.53 -11.11 26.25
C LEU A 15 8.85 -10.71 25.57
N PRO A 16 10.03 -10.97 26.17
CA PRO A 16 11.32 -10.57 25.60
C PRO A 16 11.51 -10.99 24.13
N ARG A 17 11.13 -12.21 23.77
CA ARG A 17 11.16 -12.71 22.38
C ARG A 17 10.29 -11.91 21.40
N VAL A 18 9.26 -11.21 21.88
CA VAL A 18 8.40 -10.38 21.05
C VAL A 18 8.97 -8.96 20.93
N ALA A 19 9.53 -8.45 22.02
CA ALA A 19 10.17 -7.14 22.05
C ALA A 19 11.47 -7.08 21.22
N GLN A 20 12.15 -8.21 21.05
CA GLN A 20 13.49 -8.30 20.41
C GLN A 20 13.48 -8.96 19.04
N LYS A 21 12.33 -9.10 18.39
CA LYS A 21 12.21 -9.80 17.09
C LYS A 21 12.59 -8.96 15.89
N GLN A 22 12.75 -7.64 16.05
CA GLN A 22 13.15 -6.75 14.96
C GLN A 22 14.59 -7.03 14.55
N ARG A 23 14.83 -7.05 13.25
CA ARG A 23 16.14 -7.22 12.62
C ARG A 23 16.44 -6.01 11.74
N PRO A 24 17.69 -5.56 11.63
CA PRO A 24 18.05 -4.41 10.79
C PRO A 24 18.27 -4.78 9.32
N THR A 25 18.20 -6.06 8.96
CA THR A 25 18.45 -6.57 7.62
C THR A 25 17.42 -7.62 7.23
N LEU A 26 17.14 -7.71 5.92
CA LEU A 26 16.32 -8.75 5.31
C LEU A 26 17.08 -10.08 5.31
N ASP A 27 16.35 -11.16 5.59
CA ASP A 27 16.78 -12.54 5.40
C ASP A 27 16.21 -13.09 4.08
N ALA A 28 16.70 -14.22 3.62
CA ALA A 28 16.19 -14.89 2.43
C ALA A 28 14.69 -15.19 2.51
N ILE A 29 14.17 -15.48 3.71
CA ILE A 29 12.75 -15.71 3.95
C ILE A 29 11.92 -14.42 3.71
N ASP A 30 12.47 -13.26 4.10
CA ASP A 30 11.81 -11.97 3.87
C ASP A 30 11.79 -11.61 2.37
N VAL A 31 12.88 -11.92 1.66
CA VAL A 31 12.97 -11.75 0.20
C VAL A 31 11.89 -12.56 -0.51
N ASP A 32 11.76 -13.83 -0.12
CA ASP A 32 10.72 -14.72 -0.64
C ASP A 32 9.31 -14.22 -0.33
N TRP A 33 9.09 -13.69 0.88
CA TRP A 33 7.81 -13.10 1.28
C TRP A 33 7.47 -11.89 0.43
N ILE A 34 8.39 -10.95 0.28
CA ILE A 34 8.22 -9.74 -0.55
C ILE A 34 7.91 -10.13 -1.99
N ALA A 35 8.64 -11.08 -2.55
CA ALA A 35 8.43 -11.55 -3.92
C ALA A 35 7.03 -12.16 -4.15
N ARG A 36 6.43 -12.77 -3.12
CA ARG A 36 5.09 -13.38 -3.18
C ARG A 36 3.96 -12.44 -2.82
N SER A 37 4.27 -11.28 -2.24
CA SER A 37 3.26 -10.30 -1.81
C SER A 37 2.71 -9.53 -3.01
N PRO A 38 1.41 -9.64 -3.33
CA PRO A 38 0.78 -8.84 -4.37
C PRO A 38 0.26 -7.51 -3.85
N PHE A 39 0.31 -7.28 -2.53
CA PHE A 39 -0.29 -6.12 -1.89
C PHE A 39 0.53 -5.66 -0.68
N LEU A 40 0.64 -4.36 -0.53
CA LEU A 40 1.19 -3.73 0.66
C LEU A 40 0.40 -2.48 1.05
N VAL A 41 0.51 -2.10 2.31
CA VAL A 41 0.10 -0.78 2.80
C VAL A 41 1.36 0.01 3.13
N LEU A 42 1.49 1.19 2.52
CA LEU A 42 2.55 2.15 2.80
C LEU A 42 2.00 3.24 3.74
N ALA A 43 2.54 3.31 4.95
CA ALA A 43 2.25 4.36 5.92
C ALA A 43 3.35 5.42 5.89
N THR A 44 2.95 6.68 5.86
CA THR A 44 3.82 7.85 5.85
C THR A 44 3.25 8.93 6.77
N SER A 45 4.05 9.92 7.14
CA SER A 45 3.55 11.14 7.77
C SER A 45 4.31 12.36 7.23
N ASP A 46 3.65 13.52 7.24
CA ASP A 46 4.33 14.78 6.93
C ASP A 46 5.17 15.29 8.12
N ALA A 47 5.80 16.46 7.96
CA ALA A 47 6.61 17.08 9.00
C ALA A 47 5.79 17.52 10.23
N ASP A 48 4.48 17.72 10.09
CA ASP A 48 3.56 18.07 11.17
C ASP A 48 2.97 16.82 11.86
N GLY A 49 3.33 15.61 11.41
CA GLY A 49 2.83 14.34 11.94
C GLY A 49 1.46 13.92 11.41
N ARG A 50 0.94 14.56 10.34
CA ARG A 50 -0.29 14.10 9.68
C ARG A 50 0.02 12.83 8.90
N CYS A 51 -0.72 11.76 9.19
CA CYS A 51 -0.47 10.45 8.63
C CYS A 51 -1.26 10.22 7.34
N ASP A 52 -0.65 9.45 6.43
CA ASP A 52 -1.29 8.87 5.25
C ASP A 52 -1.00 7.37 5.19
N ALA A 53 -1.96 6.60 4.71
CA ALA A 53 -1.82 5.16 4.49
C ALA A 53 -2.34 4.82 3.10
N SER A 54 -1.46 4.46 2.20
CA SER A 54 -1.81 4.18 0.82
C SER A 54 -1.62 2.71 0.44
N PRO A 55 -2.62 2.09 -0.22
CA PRO A 55 -2.47 0.75 -0.78
C PRO A 55 -1.56 0.78 -2.01
N LYS A 56 -0.74 -0.26 -2.16
CA LYS A 56 0.01 -0.54 -3.38
C LYS A 56 -0.26 -2.00 -3.77
N GLY A 57 -0.46 -2.25 -5.05
CA GLY A 57 -0.79 -3.57 -5.54
C GLY A 57 -0.21 -3.82 -6.92
N ASP A 58 0.32 -5.02 -7.12
CA ASP A 58 0.84 -5.53 -8.39
C ASP A 58 0.79 -7.07 -8.36
N PRO A 59 0.88 -7.76 -9.49
CA PRO A 59 1.08 -9.20 -9.47
C PRO A 59 2.31 -9.60 -8.63
N PRO A 60 2.33 -10.79 -8.04
CA PRO A 60 3.50 -11.29 -7.33
C PRO A 60 4.79 -11.10 -8.15
N GLY A 61 5.85 -10.62 -7.50
CA GLY A 61 7.12 -10.26 -8.15
C GLY A 61 7.15 -8.86 -8.79
N GLY A 62 6.01 -8.17 -8.93
CA GLY A 62 5.91 -6.82 -9.49
C GLY A 62 5.79 -5.70 -8.45
N LEU A 63 5.34 -6.03 -7.22
CA LEU A 63 4.99 -5.05 -6.20
C LEU A 63 6.19 -4.33 -5.60
N ALA A 64 7.24 -5.05 -5.31
CA ALA A 64 8.47 -4.52 -4.74
C ALA A 64 9.68 -5.35 -5.19
N ARG A 65 10.84 -4.72 -5.23
CA ARG A 65 12.11 -5.37 -5.53
C ARG A 65 13.08 -5.21 -4.38
N VAL A 66 13.65 -6.30 -3.91
CA VAL A 66 14.78 -6.28 -3.00
C VAL A 66 16.03 -6.00 -3.82
N LEU A 67 16.74 -4.93 -3.49
CA LEU A 67 17.97 -4.51 -4.16
C LEU A 67 19.20 -5.12 -3.48
N ASP A 68 19.17 -5.17 -2.16
CA ASP A 68 20.15 -5.78 -1.28
C ASP A 68 19.52 -6.10 0.09
N GLU A 69 20.29 -6.59 1.04
CA GLU A 69 19.82 -6.96 2.40
C GLU A 69 19.24 -5.79 3.22
N ARG A 70 19.44 -4.55 2.77
CA ARG A 70 19.02 -3.32 3.47
C ARG A 70 18.19 -2.38 2.61
N THR A 71 17.91 -2.74 1.38
CA THR A 71 17.22 -1.81 0.44
C THR A 71 16.13 -2.53 -0.33
N ILE A 72 14.93 -1.98 -0.25
CA ILE A 72 13.81 -2.37 -1.12
C ILE A 72 13.36 -1.19 -1.97
N ALA A 73 12.85 -1.47 -3.17
CA ALA A 73 12.28 -0.48 -4.07
C ALA A 73 10.82 -0.84 -4.39
N VAL A 74 9.91 0.12 -4.21
CA VAL A 74 8.49 0.00 -4.56
C VAL A 74 8.22 0.90 -5.76
N PRO A 75 7.81 0.36 -6.92
CA PRO A 75 7.57 1.16 -8.12
C PRO A 75 6.30 2.00 -8.00
N GLU A 76 6.29 3.19 -8.58
CA GLU A 76 5.05 3.91 -8.85
C GLU A 76 4.36 3.30 -10.07
N ARG A 77 3.05 3.17 -9.97
CA ARG A 77 2.18 2.71 -11.05
C ARG A 77 1.17 3.78 -11.45
N PRO A 78 0.72 3.80 -12.71
CA PRO A 78 -0.33 4.72 -13.13
C PRO A 78 -1.55 4.63 -12.22
N GLY A 79 -2.11 5.79 -11.85
CA GLY A 79 -3.23 5.88 -10.94
C GLY A 79 -3.90 7.25 -11.02
N ASN A 80 -4.53 7.65 -9.93
CA ASN A 80 -5.25 8.93 -9.83
C ASN A 80 -4.34 10.16 -9.65
N LYS A 81 -3.01 9.98 -9.69
CA LYS A 81 -1.98 11.03 -9.48
C LYS A 81 -2.03 11.68 -8.09
N ARG A 82 -2.75 11.11 -7.15
CA ARG A 82 -2.72 11.52 -5.75
C ARG A 82 -1.48 10.91 -5.10
N VAL A 83 -0.50 11.75 -4.82
CA VAL A 83 0.84 11.35 -4.39
C VAL A 83 1.16 11.81 -2.97
N ASP A 84 0.16 11.84 -2.09
CA ASP A 84 0.29 12.37 -0.72
C ASP A 84 1.42 11.68 0.05
N GLY A 85 1.50 10.34 0.02
CA GLY A 85 2.59 9.61 0.66
C GLY A 85 3.99 9.97 0.12
N TYR A 86 4.12 10.30 -1.18
CA TYR A 86 5.40 10.74 -1.73
C TYR A 86 5.75 12.16 -1.32
N ARG A 87 4.74 13.06 -1.21
CA ARG A 87 4.95 14.41 -0.66
C ARG A 87 5.39 14.34 0.80
N ASN A 88 4.80 13.43 1.57
CA ASN A 88 5.21 13.19 2.95
C ASN A 88 6.68 12.79 3.02
N VAL A 89 7.13 11.84 2.20
CA VAL A 89 8.52 11.37 2.15
C VAL A 89 9.52 12.50 1.84
N LEU A 90 9.14 13.52 1.08
CA LEU A 90 10.00 14.68 0.79
C LEU A 90 10.24 15.55 2.04
N SER A 91 9.32 15.55 3.00
CA SER A 91 9.41 16.33 4.25
C SER A 91 9.77 15.48 5.46
N ASN A 92 9.36 14.22 5.48
CA ASN A 92 9.65 13.25 6.53
C ASN A 92 9.91 11.87 5.88
N PRO A 93 11.15 11.41 5.84
CA PRO A 93 11.51 10.19 5.11
C PRO A 93 11.08 8.89 5.81
N TYR A 94 10.58 8.92 7.04
CA TYR A 94 10.22 7.71 7.75
C TYR A 94 8.94 7.09 7.21
N VAL A 95 9.01 5.78 6.94
CA VAL A 95 7.89 5.00 6.40
C VAL A 95 7.73 3.69 7.15
N GLY A 96 6.49 3.20 7.19
CA GLY A 96 6.15 1.85 7.61
C GLY A 96 5.43 1.11 6.49
N ILE A 97 5.82 -0.14 6.26
CA ILE A 97 5.22 -0.99 5.23
C ILE A 97 4.72 -2.28 5.86
N ILE A 98 3.52 -2.68 5.45
CA ILE A 98 2.96 -4.01 5.76
C ILE A 98 2.77 -4.75 4.45
N PHE A 99 3.51 -5.84 4.25
CA PHE A 99 3.35 -6.75 3.13
C PHE A 99 2.36 -7.86 3.47
N LEU A 100 1.43 -8.12 2.56
CA LEU A 100 0.39 -9.14 2.69
C LEU A 100 0.52 -10.19 1.59
N VAL A 101 0.38 -11.45 1.99
CA VAL A 101 0.25 -12.58 1.07
C VAL A 101 -1.15 -13.19 1.28
N PRO A 102 -2.03 -13.18 0.27
CA PRO A 102 -3.37 -13.74 0.40
C PRO A 102 -3.34 -15.18 0.90
N GLY A 103 -4.21 -15.49 1.85
CA GLY A 103 -4.26 -16.80 2.51
C GLY A 103 -3.26 -16.98 3.67
N ARG A 104 -2.36 -16.01 3.90
CA ARG A 104 -1.49 -15.98 5.09
C ARG A 104 -2.05 -14.99 6.11
N ASP A 105 -2.18 -15.42 7.33
CA ASP A 105 -2.70 -14.60 8.44
C ASP A 105 -1.61 -13.73 9.08
N ASP A 106 -0.34 -14.13 8.99
CA ASP A 106 0.81 -13.34 9.39
C ASP A 106 1.19 -12.30 8.29
N THR A 107 1.88 -11.25 8.67
CA THR A 107 2.35 -10.20 7.75
C THR A 107 3.81 -9.88 7.98
N LEU A 108 4.53 -9.46 6.94
CA LEU A 108 5.87 -8.91 7.06
C LEU A 108 5.77 -7.40 7.19
N ARG A 109 6.41 -6.84 8.23
CA ARG A 109 6.55 -5.40 8.41
C ARG A 109 7.99 -4.97 8.15
N VAL A 110 8.10 -3.87 7.41
CA VAL A 110 9.37 -3.20 7.14
C VAL A 110 9.20 -1.72 7.50
N ASN A 111 10.05 -1.23 8.40
CA ASN A 111 10.13 0.19 8.72
C ASN A 111 11.52 0.71 8.30
N GLY A 112 11.60 1.96 7.90
CA GLY A 112 12.86 2.55 7.50
C GLY A 112 12.72 3.96 6.93
N ARG A 113 13.76 4.40 6.25
CA ARG A 113 13.84 5.72 5.63
C ARG A 113 13.74 5.60 4.11
N ALA A 114 12.81 6.33 3.54
CA ALA A 114 12.53 6.31 2.11
C ALA A 114 13.12 7.52 1.39
N ARG A 115 13.40 7.31 0.10
CA ARG A 115 13.69 8.36 -0.86
C ARG A 115 12.98 8.10 -2.17
N LEU A 116 12.68 9.14 -2.91
CA LEU A 116 12.14 9.03 -4.26
C LEU A 116 13.28 8.96 -5.27
N VAL A 117 13.24 7.94 -6.12
CA VAL A 117 14.27 7.70 -7.13
C VAL A 117 13.65 7.76 -8.52
N ARG A 118 14.31 8.48 -9.40
CA ARG A 118 13.93 8.61 -10.80
C ARG A 118 14.99 7.94 -11.68
N ASP A 119 14.53 7.07 -12.57
CA ASP A 119 15.34 6.44 -13.61
C ASP A 119 16.59 5.68 -13.11
N ALA A 120 16.39 4.71 -12.23
CA ALA A 120 17.46 3.81 -11.78
C ALA A 120 17.65 2.61 -12.73
N PRO A 121 18.85 2.01 -12.79
CA PRO A 121 19.14 0.86 -13.67
C PRO A 121 18.22 -0.35 -13.47
N TYR A 122 17.71 -0.55 -12.25
CA TYR A 122 16.81 -1.66 -11.93
C TYR A 122 15.36 -1.44 -12.39
N PHE A 123 14.99 -0.28 -12.94
CA PHE A 123 13.61 0.02 -13.36
C PHE A 123 13.12 -0.88 -14.48
N ASP A 124 14.01 -1.32 -15.38
CA ASP A 124 13.64 -2.25 -16.44
C ASP A 124 13.22 -3.62 -15.89
N ALA A 125 13.84 -4.06 -14.80
CA ALA A 125 13.46 -5.29 -14.10
C ALA A 125 12.14 -5.17 -13.29
N MET A 126 11.60 -3.95 -13.15
CA MET A 126 10.31 -3.67 -12.49
C MET A 126 9.17 -3.48 -13.48
N ARG A 127 9.35 -3.83 -14.76
CA ARG A 127 8.28 -3.78 -15.76
C ARG A 127 7.17 -4.75 -15.42
N VAL A 128 5.92 -4.28 -15.49
CA VAL A 128 4.72 -5.12 -15.39
C VAL A 128 3.81 -4.77 -16.56
N LYS A 129 3.35 -5.77 -17.31
CA LYS A 129 2.50 -5.60 -18.50
C LYS A 129 3.03 -4.53 -19.49
N GLY A 130 4.34 -4.48 -19.66
CA GLY A 130 5.01 -3.50 -20.56
C GLY A 130 5.25 -2.11 -19.95
N HIS A 131 4.64 -1.79 -18.80
CA HIS A 131 4.81 -0.51 -18.14
C HIS A 131 6.11 -0.50 -17.32
N ARG A 132 7.05 0.37 -17.69
CA ARG A 132 8.26 0.69 -16.92
C ARG A 132 7.92 1.81 -15.93
N PRO A 133 8.22 1.67 -14.64
CA PRO A 133 7.94 2.76 -13.69
C PRO A 133 8.77 4.01 -14.03
N VAL A 134 8.20 5.18 -13.76
CA VAL A 134 8.90 6.47 -13.91
C VAL A 134 9.52 6.95 -12.61
N LEU A 135 9.07 6.35 -11.49
CA LEU A 135 9.46 6.67 -10.13
C LEU A 135 9.45 5.39 -9.29
N ALA A 136 10.36 5.29 -8.34
CA ALA A 136 10.32 4.29 -7.29
C ALA A 136 10.55 4.94 -5.92
N LEU A 137 9.91 4.34 -4.90
CA LEU A 137 10.22 4.61 -3.50
C LEU A 137 11.29 3.61 -3.07
N GLU A 138 12.54 4.04 -2.91
CA GLU A 138 13.56 3.23 -2.24
C GLU A 138 13.45 3.40 -0.73
N VAL A 139 13.50 2.28 -0.01
CA VAL A 139 13.46 2.26 1.46
C VAL A 139 14.72 1.61 1.98
N ALA A 140 15.52 2.37 2.72
CA ALA A 140 16.60 1.86 3.54
C ALA A 140 15.97 1.20 4.77
N VAL A 141 16.09 -0.12 4.89
CA VAL A 141 15.48 -0.92 5.96
C VAL A 141 16.21 -0.66 7.27
N GLU A 142 15.46 -0.28 8.29
CA GLU A 142 15.94 -0.11 9.67
C GLU A 142 15.40 -1.21 10.58
N GLU A 143 14.16 -1.65 10.30
CA GLU A 143 13.52 -2.74 11.03
C GLU A 143 12.73 -3.66 10.09
N VAL A 144 12.89 -4.96 10.26
CA VAL A 144 12.05 -5.97 9.61
C VAL A 144 11.63 -7.03 10.61
N PHE A 145 10.36 -7.40 10.60
CA PHE A 145 9.81 -8.43 11.48
C PHE A 145 8.44 -8.93 11.04
N TYR A 146 8.12 -10.17 11.43
CA TYR A 146 6.78 -10.73 11.21
C TYR A 146 5.81 -10.29 12.30
N HIS A 147 4.61 -9.88 11.88
CA HIS A 147 3.50 -9.58 12.79
C HIS A 147 2.59 -10.79 12.94
N CYS A 148 2.01 -10.94 14.14
CA CYS A 148 1.22 -12.12 14.45
C CYS A 148 -0.10 -12.19 13.65
N ALA A 149 -0.58 -13.41 13.45
CA ALA A 149 -1.77 -13.77 12.70
C ALA A 149 -3.12 -13.32 13.35
N LYS A 150 -3.11 -12.90 14.61
CA LYS A 150 -4.34 -12.73 15.41
C LYS A 150 -5.36 -11.76 14.82
N ALA A 151 -4.91 -10.68 14.15
CA ALA A 151 -5.81 -9.70 13.56
C ALA A 151 -6.59 -10.31 12.38
N PHE A 152 -5.89 -10.98 11.48
CA PHE A 152 -6.48 -11.65 10.31
C PHE A 152 -7.38 -12.83 10.70
N MET A 153 -6.96 -13.61 11.69
CA MET A 153 -7.78 -14.70 12.22
C MET A 153 -9.08 -14.19 12.85
N ARG A 154 -9.04 -13.14 13.67
CA ARG A 154 -10.25 -12.56 14.28
C ARG A 154 -11.19 -11.93 13.27
N SER A 155 -10.64 -11.25 12.24
CA SER A 155 -11.44 -10.64 11.18
C SER A 155 -11.93 -11.67 10.15
N ARG A 156 -11.40 -12.90 10.16
CA ARG A 156 -11.65 -13.92 9.13
C ARG A 156 -11.40 -13.40 7.70
N LEU A 157 -10.39 -12.51 7.56
CA LEU A 157 -10.19 -11.73 6.33
C LEU A 157 -10.04 -12.60 5.08
N TRP A 158 -9.44 -13.80 5.19
CA TRP A 158 -9.24 -14.72 4.07
C TRP A 158 -10.34 -15.79 3.97
N ARG A 159 -11.52 -15.52 4.55
CA ARG A 159 -12.69 -16.41 4.49
C ARG A 159 -13.80 -15.74 3.69
N PRO A 160 -13.88 -15.96 2.36
CA PRO A 160 -14.88 -15.31 1.50
C PRO A 160 -16.32 -15.49 2.01
N GLU A 161 -16.63 -16.64 2.60
CA GLU A 161 -17.91 -16.93 3.20
C GLU A 161 -18.29 -16.04 4.40
N SER A 162 -17.33 -15.27 4.93
CA SER A 162 -17.56 -14.34 6.04
C SER A 162 -17.68 -12.88 5.59
N TRP A 163 -17.52 -12.60 4.29
CA TRP A 163 -17.53 -11.23 3.78
C TRP A 163 -18.98 -10.76 3.62
N ASP A 164 -19.30 -9.68 4.32
CA ASP A 164 -20.60 -9.00 4.23
C ASP A 164 -20.42 -7.72 3.42
N VAL A 165 -20.66 -7.83 2.12
CA VAL A 165 -20.58 -6.70 1.17
C VAL A 165 -21.96 -6.30 0.63
N GLU A 166 -23.02 -7.03 1.04
CA GLU A 166 -24.38 -6.73 0.63
C GLU A 166 -24.81 -5.36 1.15
N GLY A 167 -25.45 -4.58 0.31
CA GLY A 167 -25.91 -3.22 0.67
C GLY A 167 -24.83 -2.13 0.66
N LEU A 168 -23.54 -2.48 0.46
CA LEU A 168 -22.54 -1.46 0.22
C LEU A 168 -22.75 -0.80 -1.16
N PRO A 169 -22.68 0.55 -1.25
CA PRO A 169 -22.81 1.24 -2.52
C PRO A 169 -21.68 0.86 -3.47
N SER A 170 -22.01 0.79 -4.77
CA SER A 170 -21.01 0.56 -5.81
C SER A 170 -19.97 1.68 -5.86
N ARG A 171 -18.81 1.44 -6.49
CA ARG A 171 -17.77 2.47 -6.67
C ARG A 171 -18.31 3.67 -7.47
N ALA A 172 -19.17 3.42 -8.46
CA ALA A 172 -19.82 4.48 -9.24
C ALA A 172 -20.75 5.34 -8.38
N GLU A 173 -21.54 4.73 -7.49
CA GLU A 173 -22.43 5.45 -6.56
C GLU A 173 -21.64 6.29 -5.55
N ILE A 174 -20.56 5.76 -4.98
CA ILE A 174 -19.68 6.51 -4.09
C ILE A 174 -19.09 7.72 -4.83
N ALA A 175 -18.58 7.50 -6.04
CA ALA A 175 -18.00 8.56 -6.84
C ALA A 175 -19.03 9.64 -7.15
N GLY A 176 -20.21 9.28 -7.64
CA GLY A 176 -21.24 10.25 -7.99
C GLY A 176 -21.74 11.05 -6.79
N LYS A 177 -21.86 10.42 -5.62
CA LYS A 177 -22.35 11.08 -4.42
C LYS A 177 -21.33 11.99 -3.73
N LEU A 178 -20.06 11.57 -3.68
CA LEU A 178 -19.07 12.18 -2.79
C LEU A 178 -17.92 12.88 -3.52
N GLU A 179 -17.61 12.49 -4.75
CA GLU A 179 -16.38 12.92 -5.41
C GLU A 179 -16.64 13.67 -6.73
N ARG A 180 -17.69 13.29 -7.45
CA ARG A 180 -17.97 13.76 -8.82
C ARG A 180 -19.49 13.93 -9.06
N PRO A 181 -20.16 14.80 -8.31
CA PRO A 181 -21.60 15.00 -8.42
C PRO A 181 -22.02 15.62 -9.77
N ASP A 182 -21.06 16.16 -10.51
CA ASP A 182 -21.19 16.78 -11.83
C ASP A 182 -21.14 15.77 -12.99
N VAL A 183 -20.84 14.49 -12.72
CA VAL A 183 -20.76 13.43 -13.74
C VAL A 183 -21.98 12.52 -13.63
N SER A 184 -22.56 12.17 -14.79
CA SER A 184 -23.72 11.30 -14.82
C SER A 184 -23.43 9.92 -14.20
N ARG A 185 -24.46 9.33 -13.59
CA ARG A 185 -24.36 7.97 -13.04
C ARG A 185 -23.96 6.96 -14.14
N GLU A 186 -24.52 7.07 -15.32
CA GLU A 186 -24.25 6.20 -16.44
C GLU A 186 -22.78 6.27 -16.89
N ASP A 187 -22.18 7.46 -16.94
CA ASP A 187 -20.78 7.65 -17.29
C ASP A 187 -19.84 7.08 -16.20
N LEU A 188 -20.22 7.21 -14.93
CA LEU A 188 -19.46 6.61 -13.82
C LEU A 188 -19.54 5.08 -13.83
N GLU A 189 -20.72 4.51 -14.08
CA GLU A 189 -20.90 3.05 -14.20
C GLU A 189 -20.11 2.49 -15.40
N ARG A 190 -20.10 3.18 -16.53
CA ARG A 190 -19.25 2.83 -17.68
C ARG A 190 -17.77 2.94 -17.34
N TYR A 191 -17.36 4.00 -16.66
CA TYR A 191 -15.96 4.23 -16.28
C TYR A 191 -15.44 3.15 -15.32
N TYR A 192 -16.21 2.80 -14.29
CA TYR A 192 -15.86 1.78 -13.28
C TYR A 192 -16.31 0.37 -13.68
N GLY A 193 -16.79 0.18 -14.91
CA GLY A 193 -17.22 -1.12 -15.44
C GLY A 193 -16.07 -2.09 -15.72
N PRO A 194 -16.37 -3.23 -16.40
CA PRO A 194 -15.39 -4.31 -16.59
C PRO A 194 -14.06 -3.88 -17.22
N GLU A 195 -14.08 -2.92 -18.14
CA GLU A 195 -12.89 -2.41 -18.81
C GLU A 195 -11.95 -1.60 -17.88
N TYR A 196 -12.40 -1.24 -16.67
CA TYR A 196 -11.57 -0.50 -15.73
C TYR A 196 -10.29 -1.25 -15.38
N ALA A 197 -10.37 -2.56 -15.20
CA ALA A 197 -9.23 -3.43 -14.90
C ALA A 197 -8.20 -3.52 -16.05
N GLU A 198 -8.63 -3.35 -17.30
CA GLU A 198 -7.74 -3.38 -18.48
C GLU A 198 -6.87 -2.14 -18.59
N ARG A 199 -7.27 -1.06 -17.92
CA ARG A 199 -6.60 0.26 -17.97
C ARG A 199 -5.61 0.50 -16.83
N LEU A 200 -5.42 -0.45 -15.91
CA LEU A 200 -4.61 -0.30 -14.69
C LEU A 200 -3.15 0.13 -14.93
N TYR A 201 -2.59 -0.15 -16.10
CA TYR A 201 -1.21 0.20 -16.46
C TYR A 201 -1.14 1.25 -17.60
N ARG A 202 -2.25 1.93 -17.86
CA ARG A 202 -2.33 3.01 -18.84
C ARG A 202 -2.72 4.30 -18.14
N ASP A 203 -2.22 5.43 -18.63
CA ASP A 203 -2.72 6.76 -18.24
C ASP A 203 -4.14 6.92 -18.83
N ALA A 204 -5.15 6.55 -18.05
CA ALA A 204 -6.54 6.72 -18.43
C ALA A 204 -6.99 8.16 -18.09
N ALA A 205 -7.46 8.90 -19.08
CA ALA A 205 -8.20 10.12 -18.84
C ALA A 205 -9.48 9.78 -18.06
N MET A 206 -9.65 10.45 -16.90
CA MET A 206 -10.91 10.35 -16.14
C MET A 206 -12.05 11.03 -16.95
N PRO A 207 -13.30 10.51 -16.90
CA PRO A 207 -14.43 11.22 -17.49
C PRO A 207 -14.53 12.63 -16.90
N GLN A 208 -14.70 13.64 -17.75
CA GLN A 208 -14.94 15.01 -17.32
C GLN A 208 -16.45 15.28 -17.34
N ALA A 209 -16.90 16.28 -16.57
CA ALA A 209 -18.26 16.76 -16.66
C ALA A 209 -18.61 17.08 -18.13
N SER A 210 -19.75 16.61 -18.59
CA SER A 210 -20.27 17.03 -19.89
C SER A 210 -20.40 18.56 -19.87
N ALA A 211 -19.69 19.24 -20.77
CA ALA A 211 -19.89 20.67 -20.93
C ALA A 211 -21.37 20.87 -21.32
N THR A 212 -22.17 21.34 -20.38
CA THR A 212 -23.54 21.76 -20.66
C THR A 212 -23.38 22.97 -21.57
N THR A 213 -23.55 22.76 -22.88
CA THR A 213 -23.76 23.86 -23.82
C THR A 213 -25.05 24.57 -23.43
N ALA A 214 -24.89 25.77 -22.87
CA ALA A 214 -25.96 26.71 -22.62
C ALA A 214 -26.51 27.27 -23.94
#